data_f98f0e5a14751c2a2dbc74a068d8f396
#
_entry.id   f98f0e5a14751c2a2dbc74a068d8f396
#
_cell.length_a   1.000
_cell.length_b   1.000
_cell.length_c   1.000
_cell.angle_alpha   90.00
_cell.angle_beta   90.00
_cell.angle_gamma   90.00
#
_symmetry.space_group_name_H-M   'P 1'
#
loop_
_entity.id
_entity.type
_entity.pdbx_description
1 polymer ?
#
loop_
_entity_poly.entity_id
_entity_poly.type
_entity_poly.pdbx_seq_one_letter_code
_entity_poly.pdbx_strand_id
1 'polypeptide(L)'
;MYCPRLDHFVRLNQDGSVGKCGHMVNAKGFKSFEEQEHSEWIKNVKHKMETDQWPKECVRCEQSERVNGESIRTNSIARHKMLHPIRKDYLIVGGVLDNVCNSACQSCNAGLSTKIGSLESRNYPRVDNFEVFKKLPQERIIEFDVNGGEPTASK
;
A
#
# COMPACT_ATOMS: atom_id res chain seq x y z
N MET A 1 11.85 14.66 9.97
CA MET A 1 10.50 14.02 9.98
C MET A 1 10.61 12.50 9.88
N TYR A 2 9.53 11.75 10.19
CA TYR A 2 9.50 10.29 10.08
C TYR A 2 8.18 9.83 9.47
N CYS A 3 8.22 8.79 8.64
CA CYS A 3 7.02 8.13 8.12
C CYS A 3 7.14 6.60 8.26
N PRO A 4 6.42 5.98 9.20
CA PRO A 4 6.50 4.52 9.43
C PRO A 4 6.17 3.68 8.19
N ARG A 5 5.37 4.19 7.27
CA ARG A 5 5.04 3.44 6.04
C ARG A 5 6.24 3.19 5.14
N LEU A 6 7.31 3.97 5.28
CA LEU A 6 8.55 3.75 4.52
C LEU A 6 9.34 2.53 5.03
N ASP A 7 9.12 2.12 6.28
CA ASP A 7 9.81 0.98 6.89
C ASP A 7 8.89 -0.23 7.09
N HIS A 8 7.63 0.01 7.44
CA HIS A 8 6.72 -0.99 7.96
C HIS A 8 5.49 -1.26 7.09
N PHE A 9 5.48 -0.80 5.84
CA PHE A 9 4.35 -1.01 4.95
C PHE A 9 4.80 -1.47 3.57
N VAL A 10 4.12 -2.47 3.04
CA VAL A 10 4.22 -2.91 1.65
C VAL A 10 2.85 -2.89 0.99
N ARG A 11 2.78 -2.38 -0.22
CA ARG A 11 1.56 -2.35 -1.01
C ARG A 11 1.65 -3.34 -2.17
N LEU A 12 0.64 -4.16 -2.32
CA LEU A 12 0.42 -4.97 -3.52
C LEU A 12 -0.31 -4.13 -4.56
N ASN A 13 0.30 -3.91 -5.72
CA ASN A 13 -0.29 -3.14 -6.81
C ASN A 13 -1.10 -4.06 -7.74
N GLN A 14 -2.01 -3.47 -8.52
CA GLN A 14 -2.86 -4.21 -9.46
C GLN A 14 -2.08 -4.89 -10.60
N ASP A 15 -0.88 -4.41 -10.90
CA ASP A 15 -0.01 -4.95 -11.95
C ASP A 15 0.93 -6.07 -11.46
N GLY A 16 0.76 -6.54 -10.23
CA GLY A 16 1.62 -7.56 -9.64
C GLY A 16 2.91 -7.03 -9.05
N SER A 17 3.17 -5.74 -9.14
CA SER A 17 4.33 -5.13 -8.51
C SER A 17 4.08 -4.83 -7.02
N VAL A 18 5.14 -4.62 -6.27
CA VAL A 18 5.06 -4.13 -4.88
C VAL A 18 5.42 -2.65 -4.82
N GLY A 19 4.79 -1.92 -3.93
CA GLY A 19 5.03 -0.49 -3.70
C GLY A 19 5.03 -0.16 -2.21
N LYS A 20 5.41 1.06 -1.83
CA LYS A 20 5.39 1.47 -0.41
C LYS A 20 4.04 2.02 0.01
N CYS A 21 3.60 3.11 -0.54
CA CYS A 21 2.44 3.83 -0.04
C CYS A 21 1.50 4.24 -1.17
N GLY A 22 0.20 3.99 -1.02
CA GLY A 22 -0.82 4.36 -2.00
C GLY A 22 -1.07 5.87 -2.12
N HIS A 23 -0.60 6.67 -1.17
CA HIS A 23 -0.69 8.12 -1.22
C HIS A 23 0.51 8.79 -1.91
N MET A 24 1.57 8.07 -2.20
CA MET A 24 2.70 8.62 -2.96
C MET A 24 2.26 8.98 -4.38
N VAL A 25 2.65 10.15 -4.85
CA VAL A 25 2.51 10.53 -6.27
C VAL A 25 3.72 9.99 -7.04
N ASN A 26 3.50 9.59 -8.29
CA ASN A 26 4.54 8.99 -9.13
C ASN A 26 5.28 7.82 -8.43
N ALA A 27 4.54 7.03 -7.65
CA ALA A 27 5.08 5.89 -6.93
C ALA A 27 5.64 4.87 -7.93
N LYS A 28 6.81 4.31 -7.61
CA LYS A 28 7.39 3.20 -8.38
C LYS A 28 6.85 1.87 -7.89
N GLY A 29 6.56 0.97 -8.83
CA GLY A 29 6.38 -0.45 -8.57
C GLY A 29 7.72 -1.19 -8.69
N PHE A 30 7.89 -2.21 -7.88
CA PHE A 30 9.08 -3.08 -7.84
C PHE A 30 8.66 -4.52 -8.08
N LYS A 31 9.55 -5.34 -8.63
CA LYS A 31 9.27 -6.75 -8.94
C LYS A 31 9.21 -7.62 -7.69
N SER A 32 9.88 -7.20 -6.62
CA SER A 32 9.89 -7.93 -5.35
C SER A 32 10.01 -6.99 -4.15
N PHE A 33 9.72 -7.51 -2.97
CA PHE A 33 9.92 -6.82 -1.70
C PHE A 33 11.40 -6.47 -1.47
N GLU A 34 12.31 -7.37 -1.81
CA GLU A 34 13.75 -7.15 -1.67
C GLU A 34 14.24 -6.01 -2.57
N GLU A 35 13.83 -6.00 -3.84
CA GLU A 35 14.15 -4.90 -4.77
C GLU A 35 13.65 -3.56 -4.21
N GLN A 36 12.44 -3.55 -3.65
CA GLN A 36 11.87 -2.35 -3.04
C GLN A 36 12.70 -1.86 -1.86
N GLU A 37 13.04 -2.74 -0.90
CA GLU A 37 13.78 -2.38 0.32
C GLU A 37 15.20 -1.85 0.00
N HIS A 38 15.85 -2.38 -1.02
CA HIS A 38 17.18 -1.98 -1.43
C HIS A 38 17.23 -0.85 -2.46
N SER A 39 16.07 -0.38 -2.92
CA SER A 39 16.00 0.61 -3.99
C SER A 39 16.56 1.97 -3.56
N GLU A 40 17.42 2.54 -4.39
CA GLU A 40 17.96 3.90 -4.18
C GLU A 40 16.86 4.96 -4.16
N TRP A 41 15.75 4.72 -4.87
CA TRP A 41 14.61 5.63 -4.84
C TRP A 41 13.96 5.68 -3.44
N ILE A 42 13.73 4.53 -2.80
CA ILE A 42 13.19 4.47 -1.43
C ILE A 42 14.19 5.08 -0.43
N LYS A 43 15.47 4.76 -0.55
CA LYS A 43 16.53 5.35 0.31
C LYS A 43 16.54 6.86 0.23
N ASN A 44 16.43 7.42 -0.98
CA ASN A 44 16.37 8.87 -1.19
C ASN A 44 15.12 9.49 -0.56
N VAL A 45 13.94 8.85 -0.69
CA VAL A 45 12.71 9.31 -0.04
C VAL A 45 12.85 9.29 1.49
N LYS A 46 13.41 8.23 2.07
CA LYS A 46 13.70 8.13 3.51
C LYS A 46 14.66 9.24 3.96
N HIS A 47 15.78 9.40 3.27
CA HIS A 47 16.78 10.41 3.59
C HIS A 47 16.21 11.83 3.62
N LYS A 48 15.38 12.20 2.63
CA LYS A 48 14.70 13.50 2.64
C LYS A 48 13.81 13.68 3.87
N MET A 49 13.02 12.65 4.24
CA MET A 49 12.22 12.69 5.45
C MET A 49 13.08 12.86 6.70
N GLU A 50 14.19 12.13 6.82
CA GLU A 50 15.11 12.21 7.97
C GLU A 50 15.75 13.59 8.11
N THR A 51 16.02 14.26 6.97
CA THR A 51 16.56 15.63 6.91
C THR A 51 15.49 16.72 6.93
N ASP A 52 14.28 16.41 7.40
CA ASP A 52 13.12 17.31 7.51
C ASP A 52 12.70 17.98 6.18
N GLN A 53 12.97 17.31 5.07
CA GLN A 53 12.55 17.73 3.74
C GLN A 53 11.38 16.88 3.26
N TRP A 54 10.34 17.53 2.76
CA TRP A 54 9.23 16.81 2.12
C TRP A 54 9.67 16.22 0.77
N PRO A 55 9.65 14.89 0.61
CA PRO A 55 9.82 14.29 -0.71
C PRO A 55 8.66 14.68 -1.62
N LYS A 56 8.95 14.98 -2.88
CA LYS A 56 7.91 15.30 -3.87
C LYS A 56 6.84 14.21 -4.02
N GLU A 57 7.21 12.99 -3.76
CA GLU A 57 6.33 11.82 -3.75
C GLU A 57 5.29 11.87 -2.61
N CYS A 58 5.58 12.60 -1.54
CA CYS A 58 4.75 12.70 -0.34
C CYS A 58 3.92 13.99 -0.28
N VAL A 59 3.80 14.73 -1.39
CA VAL A 59 3.11 16.03 -1.48
C VAL A 59 1.66 15.98 -0.95
N ARG A 60 0.95 14.86 -1.11
CA ARG A 60 -0.43 14.71 -0.58
C ARG A 60 -0.47 14.78 0.95
N CYS A 61 0.49 14.14 1.62
CA CYS A 61 0.59 14.22 3.07
C CYS A 61 1.02 15.62 3.52
N GLU A 62 2.00 16.21 2.82
CA GLU A 62 2.44 17.58 3.09
C GLU A 62 1.28 18.58 3.02
N GLN A 63 0.51 18.55 1.94
CA GLN A 63 -0.65 19.43 1.77
C GLN A 63 -1.72 19.20 2.83
N SER A 64 -2.05 17.93 3.12
CA SER A 64 -3.03 17.59 4.13
C SER A 64 -2.61 18.07 5.53
N GLU A 65 -1.35 17.88 5.91
CA GLU A 65 -0.83 18.31 7.21
C GLU A 65 -0.75 19.84 7.33
N ARG A 66 -0.46 20.55 6.24
CA ARG A 66 -0.50 22.03 6.22
C ARG A 66 -1.90 22.59 6.42
N VAL A 67 -2.93 21.90 5.94
CA VAL A 67 -4.33 22.37 6.03
C VAL A 67 -5.00 21.91 7.32
N ASN A 68 -4.87 20.61 7.64
CA ASN A 68 -5.67 19.98 8.70
C ASN A 68 -4.83 19.50 9.89
N GLY A 69 -3.49 19.53 9.80
CA GLY A 69 -2.61 18.91 10.78
C GLY A 69 -2.58 17.38 10.74
N GLU A 70 -3.36 16.76 9.85
CA GLU A 70 -3.53 15.29 9.76
C GLU A 70 -3.27 14.77 8.35
N SER A 71 -2.73 13.55 8.28
CA SER A 71 -2.50 12.82 7.03
C SER A 71 -2.41 11.32 7.27
N ILE A 72 -2.29 10.53 6.19
CA ILE A 72 -1.99 9.10 6.33
C ILE A 72 -0.64 8.86 7.06
N ARG A 73 0.31 9.79 6.96
CA ARG A 73 1.60 9.74 7.70
C ARG A 73 1.37 9.91 9.20
N THR A 74 0.65 10.92 9.64
CA THR A 74 0.38 11.17 11.06
C THR A 74 -0.42 10.03 11.69
N ASN A 75 -1.42 9.49 10.98
CA ASN A 75 -2.17 8.32 11.40
C ASN A 75 -1.27 7.07 11.51
N SER A 76 -0.32 6.91 10.57
CA SER A 76 0.66 5.83 10.63
C SER A 76 1.64 6.00 11.79
N ILE A 77 2.00 7.22 12.17
CA ILE A 77 2.82 7.49 13.38
C ILE A 77 2.08 7.08 14.65
N ALA A 78 0.80 7.44 14.76
CA ALA A 78 -0.02 7.03 15.91
C ALA A 78 -0.08 5.50 16.00
N ARG A 79 -0.31 4.81 14.88
CA ARG A 79 -0.34 3.36 14.82
C ARG A 79 1.02 2.72 15.13
N HIS A 80 2.10 3.28 14.62
CA HIS A 80 3.46 2.82 14.91
C HIS A 80 3.78 2.82 16.41
N LYS A 81 3.34 3.86 17.13
CA LYS A 81 3.51 3.94 18.59
C LYS A 81 2.84 2.79 19.34
N MET A 82 1.77 2.23 18.77
CA MET A 82 1.05 1.09 19.35
C MET A 82 1.72 -0.25 18.96
N LEU A 83 2.18 -0.38 17.73
CA LEU A 83 2.68 -1.65 17.19
C LEU A 83 4.15 -1.91 17.49
N HIS A 84 5.00 -0.88 17.44
CA HIS A 84 6.44 -1.00 17.61
C HIS A 84 6.88 -1.60 18.96
N PRO A 85 6.20 -1.34 20.12
CA PRO A 85 6.50 -2.02 21.36
C PRO A 85 6.20 -3.52 21.34
N ILE A 86 5.23 -3.95 20.52
CA ILE A 86 4.85 -5.36 20.37
C ILE A 86 5.85 -6.08 19.48
N ARG A 87 6.21 -5.44 18.35
CA ARG A 87 7.16 -5.98 17.39
C ARG A 87 7.88 -4.87 16.64
N LYS A 88 9.20 -4.78 16.81
CA LYS A 88 10.02 -3.71 16.22
C LYS A 88 10.09 -3.75 14.69
N ASP A 89 10.15 -4.94 14.12
CA ASP A 89 10.32 -5.22 12.69
C ASP A 89 9.00 -5.58 11.97
N TYR A 90 7.86 -5.18 12.52
CA TYR A 90 6.56 -5.51 11.97
C TYR A 90 6.37 -5.03 10.53
N LEU A 91 5.47 -5.70 9.81
CA LEU A 91 5.07 -5.33 8.46
C LEU A 91 3.54 -5.31 8.35
N ILE A 92 3.02 -4.26 7.75
CA ILE A 92 1.62 -4.12 7.34
C ILE A 92 1.57 -4.33 5.83
N VAL A 93 0.71 -5.23 5.38
CA VAL A 93 0.49 -5.48 3.95
C VAL A 93 -0.82 -4.83 3.54
N GLY A 94 -0.77 -3.95 2.54
CA GLY A 94 -1.95 -3.31 1.98
C GLY A 94 -2.04 -3.44 0.47
N GLY A 95 -3.09 -2.88 -0.11
CA GLY A 95 -3.30 -2.87 -1.55
C GLY A 95 -4.24 -3.95 -2.04
N VAL A 96 -4.00 -4.52 -3.21
CA VAL A 96 -4.93 -5.42 -3.89
C VAL A 96 -4.38 -6.84 -3.89
N LEU A 97 -5.04 -7.75 -3.20
CA LEU A 97 -4.68 -9.17 -3.24
C LEU A 97 -5.22 -9.83 -4.50
N ASP A 98 -6.50 -9.64 -4.78
CA ASP A 98 -7.15 -9.95 -6.05
C ASP A 98 -8.30 -8.97 -6.34
N ASN A 99 -8.94 -9.09 -7.50
CA ASN A 99 -10.11 -8.29 -7.85
C ASN A 99 -11.35 -9.14 -8.14
N VAL A 100 -11.34 -10.42 -7.75
CA VAL A 100 -12.50 -11.30 -7.90
C VAL A 100 -13.58 -10.86 -6.93
N CYS A 101 -14.75 -10.49 -7.47
CA CYS A 101 -15.83 -9.95 -6.66
C CYS A 101 -17.19 -10.30 -7.28
N ASN A 102 -18.16 -10.64 -6.44
CA ASN A 102 -19.55 -10.86 -6.82
C ASN A 102 -20.48 -9.69 -6.42
N SER A 103 -19.93 -8.66 -5.79
CA SER A 103 -20.66 -7.50 -5.28
C SER A 103 -20.43 -6.26 -6.13
N ALA A 104 -21.46 -5.40 -6.23
CA ALA A 104 -21.43 -4.14 -6.96
C ALA A 104 -21.54 -2.95 -5.98
N CYS A 105 -20.56 -2.78 -5.10
CA CYS A 105 -20.57 -1.73 -4.09
C CYS A 105 -20.49 -0.34 -4.73
N GLN A 106 -21.28 0.60 -4.24
CA GLN A 106 -21.42 1.95 -4.81
C GLN A 106 -20.10 2.75 -4.80
N SER A 107 -19.24 2.51 -3.82
CA SER A 107 -17.93 3.19 -3.70
C SER A 107 -16.79 2.48 -4.42
N CYS A 108 -17.05 1.38 -5.11
CA CYS A 108 -16.02 0.58 -5.80
C CYS A 108 -15.90 0.96 -7.28
N ASN A 109 -14.92 0.40 -7.96
CA ASN A 109 -14.69 0.62 -9.38
C ASN A 109 -14.28 -0.69 -10.10
N ALA A 110 -14.33 -0.67 -11.43
CA ALA A 110 -14.08 -1.83 -12.26
C ALA A 110 -12.67 -2.43 -12.11
N GLY A 111 -11.66 -1.64 -11.73
CA GLY A 111 -10.29 -2.15 -11.50
C GLY A 111 -10.17 -2.99 -10.22
N LEU A 112 -11.07 -2.78 -9.25
CA LEU A 112 -11.10 -3.47 -7.96
C LEU A 112 -12.21 -4.52 -7.84
N SER A 113 -13.09 -4.63 -8.85
CA SER A 113 -14.22 -5.56 -8.82
C SER A 113 -14.53 -6.09 -10.21
N THR A 114 -14.37 -7.40 -10.40
CA THR A 114 -14.76 -8.08 -11.65
C THR A 114 -16.26 -7.93 -11.92
N LYS A 115 -17.10 -7.86 -10.88
CA LYS A 115 -18.55 -7.65 -11.04
C LYS A 115 -18.86 -6.27 -11.62
N ILE A 116 -18.24 -5.21 -11.11
CA ILE A 116 -18.43 -3.86 -11.64
C ILE A 116 -17.86 -3.76 -13.05
N GLY A 117 -16.68 -4.34 -13.30
CA GLY A 117 -16.11 -4.41 -14.64
C GLY A 117 -17.06 -5.03 -15.65
N SER A 118 -17.71 -6.13 -15.28
CA SER A 118 -18.74 -6.78 -16.11
C SER A 118 -19.96 -5.88 -16.36
N LEU A 119 -20.43 -5.17 -15.32
CA LEU A 119 -21.60 -4.27 -15.45
C LEU A 119 -21.29 -3.04 -16.32
N GLU A 120 -20.07 -2.52 -16.24
CA GLU A 120 -19.62 -1.37 -17.04
C GLU A 120 -19.12 -1.75 -18.44
N SER A 121 -19.18 -3.03 -18.81
CA SER A 121 -18.59 -3.57 -20.05
C SER A 121 -17.10 -3.19 -20.21
N ARG A 122 -16.38 -3.05 -19.11
CA ARG A 122 -14.96 -2.75 -19.05
C ARG A 122 -14.16 -4.00 -18.73
N ASN A 123 -13.27 -4.35 -19.63
CA ASN A 123 -12.41 -5.53 -19.46
C ASN A 123 -11.13 -5.11 -18.72
N TYR A 124 -11.13 -5.21 -17.40
CA TYR A 124 -9.92 -5.05 -16.58
C TYR A 124 -9.21 -6.39 -16.42
N PRO A 125 -7.87 -6.40 -16.44
CA PRO A 125 -7.12 -7.61 -16.16
C PRO A 125 -7.49 -8.20 -14.81
N ARG A 126 -7.56 -9.52 -14.74
CA ARG A 126 -7.69 -10.20 -13.45
C ARG A 126 -6.41 -9.98 -12.66
N VAL A 127 -6.55 -9.48 -11.45
CA VAL A 127 -5.45 -9.35 -10.49
C VAL A 127 -5.38 -10.61 -9.65
N ASP A 128 -4.18 -11.14 -9.47
CA ASP A 128 -3.87 -12.25 -8.57
C ASP A 128 -2.47 -12.02 -8.01
N ASN A 129 -2.41 -11.54 -6.79
CA ASN A 129 -1.17 -11.22 -6.07
C ASN A 129 -0.83 -12.26 -4.99
N PHE A 130 -1.48 -13.42 -4.95
CA PHE A 130 -1.21 -14.44 -3.93
C PHE A 130 0.24 -14.92 -3.96
N GLU A 131 0.81 -15.13 -5.14
CA GLU A 131 2.21 -15.56 -5.25
C GLU A 131 3.19 -14.43 -4.85
N VAL A 132 2.85 -13.19 -5.12
CA VAL A 132 3.64 -12.03 -4.63
C VAL A 132 3.56 -11.95 -3.11
N PHE A 133 2.36 -12.10 -2.57
CA PHE A 133 2.11 -12.10 -1.13
C PHE A 133 2.89 -13.20 -0.40
N LYS A 134 2.89 -14.44 -0.91
CA LYS A 134 3.63 -15.57 -0.32
C LYS A 134 5.14 -15.33 -0.22
N LYS A 135 5.70 -14.49 -1.09
CA LYS A 135 7.12 -14.13 -1.09
C LYS A 135 7.49 -13.01 -0.10
N LEU A 136 6.50 -12.38 0.53
CA LEU A 136 6.76 -11.40 1.59
C LEU A 136 7.28 -12.12 2.85
N PRO A 137 8.01 -11.42 3.74
CA PRO A 137 8.47 -11.98 5.02
C PRO A 137 7.27 -12.21 5.95
N GLN A 138 6.66 -13.40 5.83
CA GLN A 138 5.40 -13.77 6.50
C GLN A 138 5.47 -13.60 8.01
N GLU A 139 6.62 -13.91 8.60
CA GLU A 139 6.87 -13.80 10.05
C GLU A 139 6.81 -12.36 10.57
N ARG A 140 6.99 -11.37 9.71
CA ARG A 140 6.92 -9.95 10.05
C ARG A 140 5.52 -9.37 9.92
N ILE A 141 4.62 -10.04 9.20
CA ILE A 141 3.28 -9.54 8.91
C ILE A 141 2.42 -9.63 10.16
N ILE A 142 1.89 -8.49 10.60
CA ILE A 142 0.98 -8.41 11.75
C ILE A 142 -0.38 -7.86 11.36
N GLU A 143 -0.51 -7.34 10.13
CA GLU A 143 -1.75 -6.71 9.69
C GLU A 143 -1.90 -6.74 8.18
N PHE A 144 -3.15 -6.90 7.78
CA PHE A 144 -3.62 -6.83 6.41
C PHE A 144 -4.61 -5.67 6.24
N ASP A 145 -4.32 -4.79 5.29
CA ASP A 145 -5.17 -3.67 4.88
C ASP A 145 -5.39 -3.76 3.36
N VAL A 146 -6.15 -4.77 2.94
CA VAL A 146 -6.36 -5.07 1.52
C VAL A 146 -7.64 -4.44 0.99
N ASN A 147 -7.55 -3.99 -0.26
CA ASN A 147 -8.65 -3.43 -1.02
C ASN A 147 -8.87 -4.29 -2.27
N GLY A 148 -10.11 -4.28 -2.76
CA GLY A 148 -10.48 -5.02 -3.97
C GLY A 148 -10.82 -6.48 -3.72
N GLY A 149 -11.59 -7.03 -4.64
CA GLY A 149 -12.15 -8.35 -4.52
C GLY A 149 -13.22 -8.49 -3.42
N GLU A 150 -13.72 -9.70 -3.28
CA GLU A 150 -14.53 -10.16 -2.17
C GLU A 150 -13.85 -11.42 -1.63
N PRO A 151 -13.28 -11.39 -0.40
CA PRO A 151 -12.48 -12.51 0.12
C PRO A 151 -13.21 -13.86 0.11
N THR A 152 -14.55 -13.84 0.25
CA THR A 152 -15.36 -15.05 0.20
C THR A 152 -15.66 -15.55 -1.21
N ALA A 153 -15.40 -14.74 -2.24
CA ALA A 153 -15.56 -15.12 -3.64
C ALA A 153 -14.24 -15.57 -4.28
N SER A 154 -13.11 -15.30 -3.63
CA SER A 154 -11.78 -15.77 -4.05
C SER A 154 -11.62 -17.26 -3.76
N LYS A 155 -10.95 -18.00 -4.67
CA LYS A 155 -10.69 -19.44 -4.51
C LYS A 155 -9.31 -19.69 -3.90
#